data_35d578809171eb4488221094c9ae8e5f
#
_entry.id   35d578809171eb4488221094c9ae8e5f
#
_cell.length_a   1.000
_cell.length_b   1.000
_cell.length_c   1.000
_cell.angle_alpha   90.00
_cell.angle_beta   90.00
_cell.angle_gamma   90.00
#
_symmetry.space_group_name_H-M   'P 1'
#
loop_
_entity.id
_entity.type
_entity.pdbx_description
1 polymer ?
#
loop_
_entity_poly.entity_id
_entity_poly.type
_entity_poly.pdbx_seq_one_letter_code
_entity_poly.pdbx_strand_id
1 'polypeptide(L)'
;MLSDIEISQQNQPEPIGRIAEKAGLCEEDLELYGRYKAKIGFAKLRELAAEPLKGKLILVTAITPTPAGEGKSTISIGLADALQLSRKKVMLALREPSLGPCFGLKGGATGGGYSQIVPMEDINLHFTGDIHAITAANNLLAAMIDNHIKQGNEL
;
A
#
# COMPACT_ATOMS: atom_id res chain seq x y z
N MET A 1 5.45 -23.21 -8.96
CA MET A 1 5.88 -21.81 -8.73
C MET A 1 4.97 -21.28 -7.66
N LEU A 2 5.48 -20.63 -6.62
CA LEU A 2 4.67 -20.07 -5.56
C LEU A 2 3.81 -18.91 -6.10
N SER A 3 2.60 -18.76 -5.60
CA SER A 3 1.75 -17.60 -5.88
C SER A 3 2.25 -16.36 -5.12
N ASP A 4 1.80 -15.16 -5.54
CA ASP A 4 2.16 -13.91 -4.89
C ASP A 4 1.79 -13.91 -3.39
N ILE A 5 0.64 -14.50 -3.05
CA ILE A 5 0.18 -14.63 -1.67
C ILE A 5 1.11 -15.54 -0.86
N GLU A 6 1.47 -16.70 -1.40
CA GLU A 6 2.38 -17.62 -0.71
C GLU A 6 3.76 -17.00 -0.46
N ILE A 7 4.29 -16.25 -1.43
CA ILE A 7 5.55 -15.49 -1.27
C ILE A 7 5.41 -14.43 -0.18
N SER A 8 4.33 -13.66 -0.19
CA SER A 8 4.06 -12.62 0.81
C SER A 8 3.96 -13.21 2.23
N GLN A 9 3.24 -14.34 2.39
CA GLN A 9 3.03 -14.99 3.68
C GLN A 9 4.27 -15.68 4.25
N GLN A 10 5.24 -16.06 3.40
CA GLN A 10 6.52 -16.59 3.86
C GLN A 10 7.45 -15.50 4.43
N ASN A 11 7.20 -14.24 4.11
CA ASN A 11 8.00 -13.14 4.62
C ASN A 11 7.63 -12.82 6.08
N GLN A 12 8.64 -12.51 6.88
CA GLN A 12 8.46 -12.01 8.24
C GLN A 12 8.70 -10.49 8.23
N PRO A 13 7.64 -9.65 8.22
CA PRO A 13 7.81 -8.22 8.12
C PRO A 13 8.46 -7.64 9.37
N GLU A 14 9.37 -6.69 9.19
CA GLU A 14 9.93 -5.91 10.29
C GLU A 14 8.88 -4.93 10.85
N PRO A 15 8.91 -4.62 12.15
CA PRO A 15 8.08 -3.55 12.71
C PRO A 15 8.31 -2.23 11.99
N ILE A 16 7.22 -1.46 11.78
CA ILE A 16 7.27 -0.24 10.96
C ILE A 16 8.21 0.82 11.55
N GLY A 17 8.39 0.89 12.85
CA GLY A 17 9.35 1.78 13.50
C GLY A 17 10.79 1.53 13.02
N ARG A 18 11.22 0.26 12.89
CA ARG A 18 12.54 -0.06 12.34
C ARG A 18 12.71 0.33 10.88
N ILE A 19 11.64 0.23 10.10
CA ILE A 19 11.65 0.68 8.70
C ILE A 19 11.77 2.21 8.64
N ALA A 20 11.05 2.92 9.52
CA ALA A 20 11.10 4.36 9.64
C ALA A 20 12.50 4.87 10.02
N GLU A 21 13.16 4.21 10.97
CA GLU A 21 14.55 4.52 11.33
C GLU A 21 15.50 4.43 10.12
N LYS A 22 15.35 3.42 9.26
CA LYS A 22 16.12 3.32 8.01
C LYS A 22 15.88 4.48 7.06
N ALA A 23 14.69 5.09 7.12
CA ALA A 23 14.32 6.28 6.36
C ALA A 23 14.72 7.60 7.03
N GLY A 24 15.28 7.55 8.24
CA GLY A 24 15.69 8.72 9.03
C GLY A 24 14.53 9.38 9.79
N LEU A 25 13.47 8.62 10.07
CA LEU A 25 12.33 9.04 10.88
C LEU A 25 12.41 8.40 12.26
N CYS A 26 11.94 9.11 13.28
CA CYS A 26 11.81 8.58 14.64
C CYS A 26 10.36 8.18 14.94
N GLU A 27 10.15 7.52 16.07
CA GLU A 27 8.82 7.00 16.41
C GLU A 27 7.80 8.14 16.63
N GLU A 28 8.25 9.28 17.14
CA GLU A 28 7.44 10.48 17.35
C GLU A 28 6.95 11.12 16.04
N ASP A 29 7.63 10.83 14.93
CA ASP A 29 7.22 11.29 13.59
C ASP A 29 6.07 10.46 13.01
N LEU A 30 5.67 9.35 13.67
CA LEU A 30 4.74 8.35 13.15
C LEU A 30 3.39 8.34 13.86
N GLU A 31 2.34 8.16 13.10
CA GLU A 31 1.01 7.76 13.56
C GLU A 31 0.84 6.26 13.26
N LEU A 32 0.95 5.41 14.29
CA LEU A 32 0.95 3.97 14.13
C LEU A 32 -0.44 3.40 13.82
N TYR A 33 -0.51 2.54 12.82
CA TYR A 33 -1.68 1.73 12.46
C TYR A 33 -1.33 0.23 12.62
N GLY A 34 -1.19 -0.18 13.88
CA GLY A 34 -0.68 -1.50 14.23
C GLY A 34 0.83 -1.60 14.10
N ARG A 35 1.34 -2.84 14.00
CA ARG A 35 2.78 -3.12 14.08
C ARG A 35 3.54 -2.82 12.79
N TYR A 36 2.87 -2.90 11.65
CA TYR A 36 3.53 -2.95 10.34
C TYR A 36 3.15 -1.79 9.43
N LYS A 37 2.36 -0.83 9.91
CA LYS A 37 1.88 0.33 9.16
C LYS A 37 1.95 1.59 9.99
N ALA A 38 2.23 2.73 9.35
CA ALA A 38 2.14 4.03 9.97
C ALA A 38 1.89 5.12 8.93
N LYS A 39 1.39 6.26 9.38
CA LYS A 39 1.43 7.52 8.63
C LYS A 39 2.56 8.38 9.18
N ILE A 40 3.11 9.24 8.34
CA ILE A 40 4.06 10.27 8.78
C ILE A 40 3.24 11.47 9.26
N GLY A 41 3.49 11.92 10.49
CA GLY A 41 2.79 13.02 11.10
C GLY A 41 2.94 14.33 10.32
N PHE A 42 1.90 15.15 10.30
CA PHE A 42 1.89 16.42 9.55
C PHE A 42 3.00 17.40 9.96
N ALA A 43 3.41 17.40 11.22
CA ALA A 43 4.51 18.25 11.68
C ALA A 43 5.81 17.90 10.95
N LYS A 44 6.13 16.63 10.86
CA LYS A 44 7.30 16.12 10.15
C LYS A 44 7.22 16.37 8.64
N LEU A 45 6.07 16.20 8.05
CA LEU A 45 5.88 16.50 6.61
C LEU A 45 6.14 17.98 6.31
N ARG A 46 5.72 18.90 7.17
CA ARG A 46 6.00 20.33 7.02
C ARG A 46 7.49 20.65 7.16
N GLU A 47 8.15 20.04 8.14
CA GLU A 47 9.61 20.15 8.33
C GLU A 47 10.36 19.72 7.08
N LEU A 48 10.06 18.50 6.58
CA LEU A 48 10.70 17.96 5.39
C LEU A 48 10.41 18.77 4.12
N ALA A 49 9.20 19.32 4.00
CA ALA A 49 8.83 20.15 2.86
C ALA A 49 9.58 21.50 2.82
N ALA A 50 10.07 21.98 3.96
CA ALA A 50 10.84 23.19 4.05
C ALA A 50 12.34 22.98 3.68
N GLU A 51 12.79 21.72 3.62
CA GLU A 51 14.16 21.41 3.23
C GLU A 51 14.35 21.45 1.70
N PRO A 52 15.55 21.84 1.22
CA PRO A 52 15.85 21.78 -0.21
C PRO A 52 15.89 20.31 -0.70
N LEU A 53 15.34 20.06 -1.88
CA LEU A 53 15.39 18.75 -2.51
C LEU A 53 16.83 18.33 -2.79
N LYS A 54 17.25 17.23 -2.19
CA LYS A 54 18.62 16.67 -2.30
C LYS A 54 18.67 15.40 -3.15
N GLY A 55 17.52 14.76 -3.36
CA GLY A 55 17.41 13.49 -4.06
C GLY A 55 17.14 13.64 -5.56
N LYS A 56 17.14 12.50 -6.23
CA LYS A 56 16.73 12.38 -7.63
C LYS A 56 15.39 11.68 -7.72
N LEU A 57 14.48 12.24 -8.51
CA LEU A 57 13.17 11.62 -8.78
C LEU A 57 13.29 10.72 -10.00
N ILE A 58 12.85 9.46 -9.84
CA ILE A 58 12.68 8.50 -10.93
C ILE A 58 11.19 8.24 -11.09
N LEU A 59 10.63 8.60 -12.24
CA LEU A 59 9.23 8.34 -12.55
C LEU A 59 9.09 7.07 -13.36
N VAL A 60 8.32 6.10 -12.85
CA VAL A 60 7.91 4.89 -13.58
C VAL A 60 6.49 5.07 -14.07
N THR A 61 6.30 5.04 -15.38
CA THR A 61 4.98 5.26 -15.99
C THR A 61 4.77 4.30 -17.16
N ALA A 62 3.57 4.29 -17.71
CA ALA A 62 3.23 3.57 -18.95
C ALA A 62 2.44 4.50 -19.88
N ILE A 63 2.57 4.27 -21.18
CA ILE A 63 1.94 5.11 -22.22
C ILE A 63 0.42 4.87 -22.23
N THR A 64 0.00 3.61 -22.20
CA THR A 64 -1.41 3.23 -22.33
C THR A 64 -1.77 2.18 -21.28
N PRO A 65 -2.91 2.30 -20.57
CA PRO A 65 -3.36 1.27 -19.67
C PRO A 65 -3.86 0.04 -20.44
N THR A 66 -3.60 -1.16 -19.90
CA THR A 66 -4.10 -2.43 -20.42
C THR A 66 -4.92 -3.16 -19.35
N PRO A 67 -5.87 -4.05 -19.75
CA PRO A 67 -6.63 -4.83 -18.77
C PRO A 67 -5.77 -5.72 -17.87
N ALA A 68 -4.65 -6.24 -18.38
CA ALA A 68 -3.72 -7.08 -17.64
C ALA A 68 -2.79 -6.30 -16.72
N GLY A 69 -2.73 -4.96 -16.84
CA GLY A 69 -1.74 -4.12 -16.19
C GLY A 69 -0.40 -4.08 -16.94
N GLU A 70 0.41 -3.06 -16.67
CA GLU A 70 1.70 -2.81 -17.35
C GLU A 70 2.91 -3.10 -16.46
N GLY A 71 2.69 -3.64 -15.26
CA GLY A 71 3.76 -3.99 -14.33
C GLY A 71 4.47 -2.78 -13.68
N LYS A 72 3.89 -1.58 -13.71
CA LYS A 72 4.50 -0.37 -13.13
C LYS A 72 4.92 -0.56 -11.67
N SER A 73 4.04 -1.11 -10.85
CA SER A 73 4.32 -1.34 -9.42
C SER A 73 5.44 -2.35 -9.24
N THR A 74 5.38 -3.48 -9.92
CA THR A 74 6.41 -4.53 -9.86
C THR A 74 7.79 -4.00 -10.27
N ILE A 75 7.85 -3.23 -11.37
CA ILE A 75 9.10 -2.62 -11.83
C ILE A 75 9.61 -1.57 -10.83
N SER A 76 8.72 -0.75 -10.27
CA SER A 76 9.11 0.27 -9.30
C SER A 76 9.69 -0.35 -8.03
N ILE A 77 9.08 -1.44 -7.55
CA ILE A 77 9.55 -2.16 -6.37
C ILE A 77 10.88 -2.85 -6.66
N GLY A 78 10.98 -3.60 -7.77
CA GLY A 78 12.22 -4.27 -8.16
C GLY A 78 13.38 -3.28 -8.40
N LEU A 79 13.11 -2.10 -8.94
CA LEU A 79 14.11 -1.05 -9.08
C LEU A 79 14.55 -0.50 -7.71
N ALA A 80 13.62 -0.29 -6.78
CA ALA A 80 13.93 0.16 -5.43
C ALA A 80 14.80 -0.87 -4.70
N ASP A 81 14.47 -2.16 -4.80
CA ASP A 81 15.26 -3.26 -4.23
C ASP A 81 16.67 -3.31 -4.84
N ALA A 82 16.79 -3.20 -6.15
CA ALA A 82 18.09 -3.19 -6.83
C ALA A 82 18.97 -2.01 -6.40
N LEU A 83 18.37 -0.82 -6.23
CA LEU A 83 19.08 0.36 -5.74
C LEU A 83 19.51 0.18 -4.28
N GLN A 84 18.68 -0.41 -3.43
CA GLN A 84 19.02 -0.71 -2.05
C GLN A 84 20.15 -1.74 -1.94
N LEU A 85 20.09 -2.81 -2.74
CA LEU A 85 21.19 -3.79 -2.84
C LEU A 85 22.50 -3.14 -3.29
N SER A 86 22.40 -2.11 -4.13
CA SER A 86 23.54 -1.28 -4.56
C SER A 86 23.94 -0.22 -3.51
N ARG A 87 23.47 -0.34 -2.26
CA ARG A 87 23.73 0.58 -1.13
C ARG A 87 23.35 2.04 -1.40
N LYS A 88 22.34 2.27 -2.24
CA LYS A 88 21.77 3.60 -2.43
C LYS A 88 20.65 3.82 -1.41
N LYS A 89 20.54 5.07 -0.91
CA LYS A 89 19.36 5.49 -0.15
C LYS A 89 18.20 5.66 -1.13
N VAL A 90 17.15 4.90 -0.95
CA VAL A 90 15.98 4.91 -1.82
C VAL A 90 14.71 5.00 -1.00
N MET A 91 13.74 5.75 -1.50
CA MET A 91 12.37 5.81 -0.99
C MET A 91 11.44 5.50 -2.16
N LEU A 92 10.54 4.56 -1.97
CA LEU A 92 9.56 4.16 -2.96
C LEU A 92 8.21 4.83 -2.65
N ALA A 93 7.64 5.54 -3.61
CA ALA A 93 6.32 6.12 -3.52
C ALA A 93 5.39 5.45 -4.52
N LEU A 94 4.36 4.77 -4.05
CA LEU A 94 3.37 4.07 -4.86
C LEU A 94 1.98 4.66 -4.64
N ARG A 95 1.09 4.42 -5.59
CA ARG A 95 -0.32 4.73 -5.42
C ARG A 95 -0.97 3.66 -4.54
N GLU A 96 -1.70 4.08 -3.54
CA GLU A 96 -2.54 3.22 -2.72
C GLU A 96 -3.82 2.84 -3.48
N PRO A 97 -4.16 1.55 -3.63
CA PRO A 97 -5.46 1.12 -4.12
C PRO A 97 -6.48 1.09 -2.96
N SER A 98 -7.76 1.27 -3.27
CA SER A 98 -8.83 1.04 -2.30
C SER A 98 -9.37 -0.39 -2.39
N LEU A 99 -10.28 -0.65 -3.35
CA LEU A 99 -10.91 -1.97 -3.56
C LEU A 99 -10.64 -2.54 -4.97
N GLY A 100 -9.78 -1.88 -5.77
CA GLY A 100 -9.55 -2.27 -7.16
C GLY A 100 -9.23 -3.75 -7.37
N PRO A 101 -8.33 -4.35 -6.58
CA PRO A 101 -8.00 -5.77 -6.72
C PRO A 101 -9.18 -6.72 -6.45
N CYS A 102 -10.10 -6.36 -5.54
CA CYS A 102 -11.26 -7.19 -5.21
C CYS A 102 -12.28 -7.27 -6.34
N PHE A 103 -12.34 -6.25 -7.18
CA PHE A 103 -13.27 -6.22 -8.33
C PHE A 103 -12.64 -6.74 -9.63
N GLY A 104 -11.40 -7.17 -9.61
CA GLY A 104 -10.72 -7.76 -10.77
C GLY A 104 -10.43 -6.79 -11.93
N LEU A 105 -10.69 -5.50 -11.77
CA LEU A 105 -10.55 -4.49 -12.82
C LEU A 105 -9.18 -3.80 -12.85
N LYS A 106 -8.39 -3.95 -11.79
CA LYS A 106 -7.05 -3.36 -11.67
C LYS A 106 -6.14 -4.31 -10.91
N GLY A 107 -4.88 -4.40 -11.32
CA GLY A 107 -3.85 -5.08 -10.54
C GLY A 107 -3.64 -4.44 -9.18
N GLY A 108 -3.15 -5.20 -8.21
CA GLY A 108 -2.74 -4.69 -6.91
C GLY A 108 -1.59 -3.69 -7.02
N ALA A 109 -1.43 -2.84 -6.01
CA ALA A 109 -0.31 -1.89 -5.94
C ALA A 109 0.91 -2.47 -5.24
N THR A 110 0.85 -3.70 -4.77
CA THR A 110 1.91 -4.35 -3.98
C THR A 110 3.01 -5.01 -4.79
N GLY A 111 2.94 -4.95 -6.13
CA GLY A 111 3.87 -5.66 -7.00
C GLY A 111 3.48 -7.12 -7.22
N GLY A 112 4.45 -7.98 -7.53
CA GLY A 112 4.25 -9.41 -7.78
C GLY A 112 5.54 -10.20 -7.70
N GLY A 113 5.45 -11.52 -7.56
CA GLY A 113 6.57 -12.40 -7.34
C GLY A 113 7.38 -12.00 -6.11
N TYR A 114 8.69 -11.92 -6.25
CA TYR A 114 9.59 -11.44 -5.19
C TYR A 114 9.73 -9.92 -5.13
N SER A 115 9.17 -9.19 -6.10
CA SER A 115 9.10 -7.71 -6.09
C SER A 115 7.78 -7.26 -5.49
N GLN A 116 7.62 -7.44 -4.18
CA GLN A 116 6.39 -7.12 -3.44
C GLN A 116 6.67 -6.25 -2.22
N ILE A 117 5.66 -5.44 -1.85
CA ILE A 117 5.58 -4.80 -0.53
C ILE A 117 4.60 -5.54 0.37
N VAL A 118 4.92 -5.57 1.66
CA VAL A 118 4.12 -6.20 2.71
C VAL A 118 3.73 -5.18 3.79
N PRO A 119 2.59 -5.34 4.44
CA PRO A 119 1.58 -6.40 4.32
C PRO A 119 0.70 -6.21 3.07
N MET A 120 0.65 -7.22 2.21
CA MET A 120 -0.01 -7.13 0.89
C MET A 120 -1.52 -6.93 1.01
N GLU A 121 -2.17 -7.70 1.88
CA GLU A 121 -3.62 -7.66 2.07
C GLU A 121 -4.06 -6.28 2.55
N ASP A 122 -3.40 -5.72 3.56
CA ASP A 122 -3.71 -4.41 4.10
C ASP A 122 -3.52 -3.30 3.05
N ILE A 123 -2.44 -3.35 2.28
CA ILE A 123 -2.14 -2.34 1.26
C ILE A 123 -3.19 -2.37 0.14
N ASN A 124 -3.68 -3.54 -0.23
CA ASN A 124 -4.67 -3.69 -1.28
C ASN A 124 -6.11 -3.40 -0.82
N LEU A 125 -6.37 -3.35 0.49
CA LEU A 125 -7.69 -3.21 1.09
C LEU A 125 -7.77 -2.00 2.04
N HIS A 126 -7.79 -0.79 1.48
CA HIS A 126 -7.91 0.46 2.27
C HIS A 126 -6.87 0.61 3.38
N PHE A 127 -5.67 0.35 3.11
CA PHE A 127 -4.46 0.39 3.94
C PHE A 127 -4.58 0.96 5.38
N THR A 128 -5.10 2.16 5.54
CA THR A 128 -5.27 2.83 6.84
C THR A 128 -6.73 3.15 7.21
N GLY A 129 -7.72 2.65 6.46
CA GLY A 129 -9.15 2.83 6.78
C GLY A 129 -9.67 4.24 6.52
N ASP A 130 -9.37 4.81 5.37
CA ASP A 130 -9.79 6.16 4.99
C ASP A 130 -11.32 6.29 4.76
N ILE A 131 -11.80 7.50 4.46
CA ILE A 131 -13.23 7.82 4.25
C ILE A 131 -13.89 6.87 3.25
N HIS A 132 -13.18 6.46 2.19
CA HIS A 132 -13.69 5.50 1.22
C HIS A 132 -13.96 4.11 1.86
N ALA A 133 -13.17 3.69 2.84
CA ALA A 133 -13.40 2.44 3.58
C ALA A 133 -14.70 2.51 4.39
N ILE A 134 -14.95 3.62 5.08
CA ILE A 134 -16.17 3.85 5.86
C ILE A 134 -17.38 3.85 4.93
N THR A 135 -17.30 4.54 3.79
CA THR A 135 -18.37 4.57 2.79
C THR A 135 -18.64 3.18 2.22
N ALA A 136 -17.62 2.40 1.89
CA ALA A 136 -17.76 1.04 1.39
C ALA A 136 -18.41 0.12 2.42
N ALA A 137 -17.99 0.20 3.68
CA ALA A 137 -18.57 -0.59 4.78
C ALA A 137 -20.05 -0.22 5.02
N ASN A 138 -20.37 1.07 5.07
CA ASN A 138 -21.74 1.55 5.24
C ASN A 138 -22.65 1.09 4.09
N ASN A 139 -22.20 1.21 2.84
CA ASN A 139 -22.98 0.82 1.66
C ASN A 139 -23.23 -0.70 1.63
N LEU A 140 -22.23 -1.50 2.00
CA LEU A 140 -22.39 -2.94 2.11
C LEU A 140 -23.40 -3.29 3.19
N LEU A 141 -23.30 -2.71 4.39
CA LEU A 141 -24.22 -2.93 5.49
C LEU A 141 -25.66 -2.56 5.08
N ALA A 142 -25.86 -1.40 4.49
CA ALA A 142 -27.19 -0.98 4.00
C ALA A 142 -27.75 -1.96 2.98
N ALA A 143 -26.96 -2.38 2.01
CA ALA A 143 -27.39 -3.37 1.00
C ALA A 143 -27.74 -4.72 1.63
N MET A 144 -27.00 -5.16 2.63
CA MET A 144 -27.29 -6.40 3.36
C MET A 144 -28.60 -6.31 4.15
N ILE A 145 -28.86 -5.17 4.84
CA ILE A 145 -30.11 -4.92 5.58
C ILE A 145 -31.28 -4.89 4.61
N ASP A 146 -31.19 -4.14 3.52
CA ASP A 146 -32.25 -4.06 2.52
C ASP A 146 -32.57 -5.43 1.91
N ASN A 147 -31.57 -6.22 1.61
CA ASN A 147 -31.75 -7.57 1.11
C ASN A 147 -32.37 -8.50 2.18
N HIS A 148 -31.96 -8.39 3.42
CA HIS A 148 -32.50 -9.16 4.55
C HIS A 148 -34.00 -8.89 4.72
N ILE A 149 -34.40 -7.62 4.73
CA ILE A 149 -35.81 -7.20 4.82
C ILE A 149 -36.59 -7.70 3.61
N LYS A 150 -36.04 -7.52 2.39
CA LYS A 150 -36.69 -7.95 1.16
C LYS A 150 -36.95 -9.46 1.09
N GLN A 151 -36.02 -10.25 1.63
CA GLN A 151 -36.16 -11.72 1.67
C GLN A 151 -37.11 -12.19 2.79
N GLY A 152 -37.54 -11.30 3.69
CA GLY A 152 -38.40 -11.65 4.83
C GLY A 152 -37.73 -12.56 5.86
N ASN A 153 -36.43 -12.47 6.00
CA ASN A 153 -35.70 -13.26 6.99
C ASN A 153 -36.05 -12.78 8.41
N GLU A 154 -36.23 -13.71 9.30
CA GLU A 154 -36.37 -13.41 10.73
C GLU A 154 -35.03 -13.01 11.37
N LEU A 155 -35.07 -12.08 12.32
CA LEU A 155 -33.91 -11.66 13.11
C LEU A 155 -33.70 -12.58 14.30
#